data_7ebda4ef304423bfc2f08073b62b85ae
#
_entry.id   7ebda4ef304423bfc2f08073b62b85ae
#
_cell.length_a   1.000
_cell.length_b   1.000
_cell.length_c   1.000
_cell.angle_alpha   90.00
_cell.angle_beta   90.00
_cell.angle_gamma   90.00
#
_symmetry.space_group_name_H-M   'P 1'
#
loop_
_entity.id
_entity.type
_entity.pdbx_description
1 polymer ?
#
loop_
_entity_poly.entity_id
_entity_poly.type
_entity_poly.pdbx_seq_one_letter_code
_entity_poly.pdbx_strand_id
1 'polypeptide(L)'
;MVYLAKYGLHMFQLENIKYLIIRIQRNWNLLIDKEEREIMEEYTQRGKKFTLVCLISSCLTIIVLLTWTSFLFIYDILVPLNGSHRLECPFVAEYFIDEEVYYYYILLHMYTIFLVGLTVVIATEAFYAICVQHACGLFHIVGYRFEQVFNESTLNSISLSRKNFEINKSFVRAINSHQNAIEFVDHMNFCFSNSYFIITILGIISLIMNCTDILQAMNPNKNYNLVSASVRILNAFV
;
A
#
# COMPACT_ATOMS: atom_id res chain seq x y z
N MET A 1 8.17 -9.98 -10.67
CA MET A 1 8.50 -10.85 -9.51
C MET A 1 7.87 -10.34 -8.22
N VAL A 2 8.04 -9.07 -7.83
CA VAL A 2 7.50 -8.50 -6.59
C VAL A 2 5.96 -8.58 -6.52
N TYR A 3 5.25 -8.29 -7.60
CA TYR A 3 3.78 -8.34 -7.67
C TYR A 3 3.22 -9.75 -7.47
N LEU A 4 3.86 -10.77 -8.07
CA LEU A 4 3.47 -12.18 -7.89
C LEU A 4 3.71 -12.66 -6.47
N ALA A 5 4.85 -12.28 -5.88
CA ALA A 5 5.15 -12.59 -4.49
C ALA A 5 4.13 -11.94 -3.55
N LYS A 6 3.79 -10.67 -3.77
CA LYS A 6 2.80 -9.93 -2.98
C LYS A 6 1.41 -10.58 -3.09
N TYR A 7 0.96 -10.90 -4.31
CA TYR A 7 -0.31 -11.58 -4.53
C TYR A 7 -0.36 -12.95 -3.84
N GLY A 8 0.69 -13.78 -4.02
CA GLY A 8 0.77 -15.10 -3.40
C GLY A 8 0.72 -15.04 -1.88
N LEU A 9 1.49 -14.14 -1.26
CA LEU A 9 1.50 -13.96 0.19
C LEU A 9 0.12 -13.55 0.73
N HIS A 10 -0.60 -12.67 0.04
CA HIS A 10 -1.95 -12.27 0.44
C HIS A 10 -2.98 -13.40 0.25
N MET A 11 -2.84 -14.23 -0.78
CA MET A 11 -3.71 -15.41 -0.96
C MET A 11 -3.54 -16.43 0.17
N PHE A 12 -2.31 -16.66 0.65
CA PHE A 12 -2.06 -17.53 1.81
C PHE A 12 -2.63 -16.96 3.12
N GLN A 13 -2.84 -15.65 3.21
CA GLN A 13 -3.34 -14.98 4.40
C GLN A 13 -4.81 -14.57 4.30
N LEU A 14 -5.55 -15.06 3.32
CA LEU A 14 -6.92 -14.65 3.04
C LEU A 14 -7.86 -14.83 4.26
N GLU A 15 -7.71 -15.92 5.01
CA GLU A 15 -8.50 -16.19 6.22
C GLU A 15 -8.20 -15.18 7.33
N ASN A 16 -6.93 -14.80 7.50
CA ASN A 16 -6.51 -13.78 8.48
C ASN A 16 -7.03 -12.38 8.09
N ILE A 17 -6.99 -12.06 6.81
CA ILE A 17 -7.55 -10.80 6.26
C ILE A 17 -9.06 -10.75 6.51
N LYS A 18 -9.77 -11.83 6.22
CA LYS A 18 -11.21 -11.95 6.48
C LYS A 18 -11.54 -11.78 7.97
N TYR A 19 -10.73 -12.38 8.84
CA TYR A 19 -10.86 -12.20 10.28
C TYR A 19 -10.71 -10.73 10.69
N LEU A 20 -9.72 -9.99 10.16
CA LEU A 20 -9.55 -8.56 10.43
C LEU A 20 -10.76 -7.74 9.99
N ILE A 21 -11.33 -8.04 8.82
CA ILE A 21 -12.54 -7.34 8.31
C ILE A 21 -13.72 -7.56 9.26
N ILE A 22 -13.96 -8.82 9.68
CA ILE A 22 -15.03 -9.16 10.61
C ILE A 22 -14.81 -8.44 11.96
N ARG A 23 -13.57 -8.35 12.42
CA ARG A 23 -13.22 -7.68 13.67
C ARG A 23 -13.44 -6.16 13.60
N ILE A 24 -13.08 -5.52 12.48
CA ILE A 24 -13.40 -4.11 12.21
C ILE A 24 -14.91 -3.89 12.30
N GLN A 25 -15.70 -4.70 11.61
CA GLN A 25 -17.17 -4.60 11.63
C GLN A 25 -17.74 -4.81 13.04
N ARG A 26 -17.20 -5.78 13.79
CA ARG A 26 -17.60 -6.00 15.19
C ARG A 26 -17.29 -4.80 16.07
N ASN A 27 -16.10 -4.22 15.94
CA ASN A 27 -15.71 -3.03 16.71
C ASN A 27 -16.65 -1.85 16.42
N TRP A 28 -17.02 -1.62 15.15
CA TRP A 28 -18.00 -0.61 14.77
C TRP A 28 -19.37 -0.82 15.43
N ASN A 29 -19.85 -2.05 15.48
CA ASN A 29 -21.14 -2.39 16.09
C ASN A 29 -21.14 -2.21 17.63
N LEU A 30 -19.98 -2.22 18.27
CA LEU A 30 -19.82 -2.01 19.71
C LEU A 30 -19.76 -0.52 20.10
N LEU A 31 -19.61 0.39 19.15
CA LEU A 31 -19.59 1.84 19.38
C LEU A 31 -21.04 2.36 19.52
N ILE A 32 -21.50 2.47 20.77
CA ILE A 32 -22.84 2.96 21.08
C ILE A 32 -22.82 4.48 21.31
N ASP A 33 -21.73 4.99 21.89
CA ASP A 33 -21.53 6.40 22.18
C ASP A 33 -21.31 7.19 20.88
N LYS A 34 -21.98 8.35 20.81
CA LYS A 34 -21.88 9.24 19.63
C LYS A 34 -20.48 9.79 19.44
N GLU A 35 -19.83 10.20 20.52
CA GLU A 35 -18.47 10.76 20.46
C GLU A 35 -17.43 9.70 20.07
N GLU A 36 -17.55 8.47 20.61
CA GLU A 36 -16.70 7.36 20.18
C GLU A 36 -16.86 7.06 18.68
N ARG A 37 -18.07 7.16 18.16
CA ARG A 37 -18.37 6.97 16.73
C ARG A 37 -17.79 8.10 15.88
N GLU A 38 -17.90 9.35 16.30
CA GLU A 38 -17.30 10.50 15.61
C GLU A 38 -15.78 10.38 15.53
N ILE A 39 -15.13 9.97 16.63
CA ILE A 39 -13.69 9.66 16.62
C ILE A 39 -13.36 8.61 15.56
N MET A 40 -14.06 7.49 15.54
CA MET A 40 -13.79 6.42 14.57
C MET A 40 -14.06 6.84 13.12
N GLU A 41 -15.09 7.67 12.89
CA GLU A 41 -15.40 8.22 11.57
C GLU A 41 -14.28 9.14 11.06
N GLU A 42 -13.69 9.96 11.93
CA GLU A 42 -12.56 10.81 11.57
C GLU A 42 -11.37 9.98 11.05
N TYR A 43 -10.99 8.92 11.77
CA TYR A 43 -9.90 8.03 11.34
C TYR A 43 -10.24 7.28 10.05
N THR A 44 -11.49 6.86 9.90
CA THR A 44 -11.96 6.23 8.65
C THR A 44 -11.87 7.19 7.46
N GLN A 45 -12.22 8.46 7.65
CA GLN A 45 -12.08 9.47 6.60
C GLN A 45 -10.60 9.74 6.25
N ARG A 46 -9.69 9.73 7.22
CA ARG A 46 -8.25 9.80 6.98
C ARG A 46 -7.77 8.64 6.11
N GLY A 47 -8.20 7.40 6.41
CA GLY A 47 -7.91 6.22 5.60
C GLY A 47 -8.43 6.34 4.16
N LYS A 48 -9.66 6.83 3.97
CA LYS A 48 -10.24 7.09 2.64
C LYS A 48 -9.44 8.12 1.85
N LYS A 49 -9.02 9.22 2.49
CA LYS A 49 -8.17 10.25 1.85
C LYS A 49 -6.83 9.67 1.41
N PHE A 50 -6.19 8.86 2.25
CA PHE A 50 -4.94 8.19 1.89
C PHE A 50 -5.12 7.28 0.67
N THR A 51 -6.15 6.44 0.67
CA THR A 51 -6.49 5.57 -0.47
C THR A 51 -6.72 6.37 -1.75
N LEU A 52 -7.42 7.51 -1.67
CA LEU A 52 -7.67 8.39 -2.81
C LEU A 52 -6.36 8.99 -3.36
N VAL A 53 -5.44 9.43 -2.48
CA VAL A 53 -4.12 9.94 -2.89
C VAL A 53 -3.33 8.84 -3.60
N CYS A 54 -3.32 7.60 -3.09
CA CYS A 54 -2.67 6.47 -3.72
C CYS A 54 -3.26 6.16 -5.11
N LEU A 55 -4.59 6.22 -5.27
CA LEU A 55 -5.26 6.02 -6.56
C LEU A 55 -4.88 7.11 -7.56
N ILE A 56 -4.91 8.37 -7.16
CA ILE A 56 -4.56 9.50 -8.03
C ILE A 56 -3.09 9.39 -8.46
N SER A 57 -2.17 9.13 -7.53
CA SER A 57 -0.73 8.98 -7.85
C SER A 57 -0.50 7.83 -8.83
N SER A 58 -1.21 6.73 -8.67
CA SER A 58 -1.12 5.57 -9.57
C SER A 58 -1.66 5.88 -10.96
N CYS A 59 -2.78 6.59 -11.06
CA CYS A 59 -3.30 7.06 -12.35
C CYS A 59 -2.31 7.99 -13.07
N LEU A 60 -1.68 8.90 -12.34
CA LEU A 60 -0.65 9.78 -12.89
C LEU A 60 0.56 8.99 -13.40
N THR A 61 1.01 8.00 -12.65
CA THR A 61 2.11 7.10 -13.08
C THR A 61 1.76 6.38 -14.39
N ILE A 62 0.55 5.84 -14.51
CA ILE A 62 0.08 5.19 -15.74
C ILE A 62 0.08 6.18 -16.92
N ILE A 63 -0.44 7.41 -16.72
CA ILE A 63 -0.47 8.44 -17.76
C ILE A 63 0.95 8.79 -18.21
N VAL A 64 1.88 8.98 -17.28
CA VAL A 64 3.29 9.28 -17.60
C VAL A 64 3.92 8.14 -18.40
N LEU A 65 3.72 6.88 -18.01
CA LEU A 65 4.23 5.74 -18.74
C LEU A 65 3.67 5.64 -20.16
N LEU A 66 2.36 5.82 -20.32
CA LEU A 66 1.72 5.79 -21.63
C LEU A 66 2.17 6.94 -22.54
N THR A 67 2.31 8.15 -22.01
CA THR A 67 2.79 9.30 -22.79
C THR A 67 4.24 9.13 -23.18
N TRP A 68 5.09 8.61 -22.31
CA TRP A 68 6.50 8.34 -22.60
C TRP A 68 6.67 7.32 -23.73
N THR A 69 5.99 6.19 -23.66
CA THR A 69 6.06 5.16 -24.70
C THR A 69 5.46 5.63 -26.03
N SER A 70 4.38 6.41 -25.98
CA SER A 70 3.81 7.02 -27.18
C SER A 70 4.78 8.03 -27.82
N PHE A 71 5.49 8.80 -27.01
CA PHE A 71 6.50 9.75 -27.48
C PHE A 71 7.65 9.02 -28.19
N LEU A 72 8.18 7.94 -27.59
CA LEU A 72 9.25 7.14 -28.22
C LEU A 72 8.78 6.55 -29.55
N PHE A 73 7.56 6.05 -29.62
CA PHE A 73 6.98 5.53 -30.85
C PHE A 73 6.85 6.59 -31.97
N ILE A 74 6.35 7.78 -31.61
CA ILE A 74 6.23 8.91 -32.58
C ILE A 74 7.62 9.37 -33.02
N TYR A 75 8.60 9.41 -32.11
CA TYR A 75 9.96 9.79 -32.42
C TYR A 75 10.61 8.85 -33.44
N ASP A 76 10.43 7.52 -33.29
CA ASP A 76 10.95 6.52 -34.24
C ASP A 76 10.32 6.65 -35.65
N ILE A 77 9.06 7.04 -35.73
CA ILE A 77 8.38 7.29 -37.02
C ILE A 77 8.89 8.57 -37.71
N LEU A 78 9.11 9.63 -36.94
CA LEU A 78 9.47 10.95 -37.48
C LEU A 78 10.95 11.08 -37.81
N VAL A 79 11.80 10.35 -37.12
CA VAL A 79 13.26 10.38 -37.31
C VAL A 79 13.78 8.98 -37.65
N PRO A 80 13.48 8.45 -38.86
CA PRO A 80 14.03 7.18 -39.27
C PRO A 80 15.54 7.33 -39.40
N LEU A 81 16.32 7.01 -38.38
CA LEU A 81 17.77 6.93 -38.47
C LEU A 81 18.15 5.74 -39.39
N ASN A 82 19.09 5.99 -40.30
CA ASN A 82 19.66 5.00 -41.23
C ASN A 82 20.42 3.89 -40.47
N GLY A 83 19.74 3.07 -39.75
CA GLY A 83 20.26 1.93 -39.01
C GLY A 83 19.13 1.29 -38.23
N SER A 84 19.06 -0.04 -38.26
CA SER A 84 18.07 -0.82 -37.54
C SER A 84 18.04 -0.43 -36.05
N HIS A 85 17.28 0.63 -35.68
CA HIS A 85 16.96 0.88 -34.30
C HIS A 85 16.05 -0.26 -33.86
N ARG A 86 16.57 -1.15 -33.04
CA ARG A 86 15.75 -2.12 -32.33
C ARG A 86 14.78 -1.33 -31.47
N LEU A 87 13.49 -1.51 -31.69
CA LEU A 87 12.44 -1.07 -30.78
C LEU A 87 12.69 -1.76 -29.44
N GLU A 88 13.30 -1.03 -28.49
CA GLU A 88 13.59 -1.58 -27.17
C GLU A 88 12.30 -1.60 -26.34
N CYS A 89 11.92 -2.78 -25.86
CA CYS A 89 10.81 -2.90 -24.94
C CYS A 89 11.09 -2.15 -23.62
N PRO A 90 10.09 -1.48 -23.02
CA PRO A 90 10.25 -0.74 -21.77
C PRO A 90 10.75 -1.59 -20.60
N PHE A 91 10.50 -2.91 -20.65
CA PHE A 91 10.95 -3.87 -19.66
C PHE A 91 11.73 -4.98 -20.33
N VAL A 92 12.84 -5.39 -19.72
CA VAL A 92 13.65 -6.50 -20.21
C VAL A 92 12.97 -7.81 -19.81
N ALA A 93 12.41 -8.51 -20.78
CA ALA A 93 11.85 -9.85 -20.61
C ALA A 93 12.14 -10.68 -21.86
N GLU A 94 12.49 -11.93 -21.68
CA GLU A 94 12.76 -12.83 -22.79
C GLU A 94 11.50 -13.63 -23.13
N TYR A 95 10.99 -13.44 -24.34
CA TYR A 95 9.74 -14.05 -24.79
C TYR A 95 9.94 -15.29 -25.65
N PHE A 96 11.19 -15.66 -26.00
CA PHE A 96 11.53 -16.77 -26.89
C PHE A 96 10.83 -16.72 -28.27
N ILE A 97 10.42 -15.52 -28.72
CA ILE A 97 9.78 -15.24 -29.99
C ILE A 97 10.51 -14.06 -30.65
N ASP A 98 10.26 -13.84 -31.94
CA ASP A 98 10.82 -12.70 -32.67
C ASP A 98 10.21 -11.39 -32.13
N GLU A 99 11.02 -10.64 -31.36
CA GLU A 99 10.60 -9.41 -30.70
C GLU A 99 10.24 -8.30 -31.71
N GLU A 100 10.87 -8.28 -32.90
CA GLU A 100 10.60 -7.27 -33.91
C GLU A 100 9.21 -7.48 -34.55
N VAL A 101 8.86 -8.72 -34.83
CA VAL A 101 7.55 -9.06 -35.46
C VAL A 101 6.41 -8.91 -34.47
N TYR A 102 6.62 -9.31 -33.20
CA TYR A 102 5.56 -9.35 -32.18
C TYR A 102 5.63 -8.19 -31.19
N TYR A 103 6.37 -7.14 -31.45
CA TYR A 103 6.60 -6.00 -30.55
C TYR A 103 5.34 -5.45 -29.89
N TYR A 104 4.30 -5.17 -30.66
CA TYR A 104 3.06 -4.59 -30.14
C TYR A 104 2.27 -5.56 -29.23
N TYR A 105 2.31 -6.84 -29.53
CA TYR A 105 1.67 -7.86 -28.68
C TYR A 105 2.41 -8.02 -27.34
N ILE A 106 3.75 -8.00 -27.39
CA ILE A 106 4.61 -8.01 -26.20
C ILE A 106 4.35 -6.77 -25.35
N LEU A 107 4.30 -5.60 -25.96
CA LEU A 107 4.02 -4.34 -25.28
C LEU A 107 2.64 -4.35 -24.61
N LEU A 108 1.61 -4.78 -25.32
CA LEU A 108 0.24 -4.91 -24.76
C LEU A 108 0.22 -5.88 -23.58
N HIS A 109 0.89 -7.01 -23.69
CA HIS A 109 0.99 -8.00 -22.60
C HIS A 109 1.71 -7.42 -21.37
N MET A 110 2.83 -6.72 -21.57
CA MET A 110 3.56 -6.04 -20.50
C MET A 110 2.71 -5.01 -19.77
N TYR A 111 1.98 -4.15 -20.50
CA TYR A 111 1.07 -3.18 -19.89
C TYR A 111 -0.06 -3.84 -19.12
N THR A 112 -0.62 -4.93 -19.63
CA THR A 112 -1.68 -5.67 -18.94
C THR A 112 -1.17 -6.22 -17.61
N ILE A 113 0.02 -6.85 -17.58
CA ILE A 113 0.64 -7.35 -16.34
C ILE A 113 0.92 -6.20 -15.37
N PHE A 114 1.43 -5.07 -15.86
CA PHE A 114 1.71 -3.91 -15.04
C PHE A 114 0.43 -3.35 -14.39
N LEU A 115 -0.66 -3.19 -15.15
CA LEU A 115 -1.94 -2.71 -14.63
C LEU A 115 -2.53 -3.64 -13.57
N VAL A 116 -2.49 -4.95 -13.81
CA VAL A 116 -2.95 -5.95 -12.82
C VAL A 116 -2.08 -5.88 -11.56
N GLY A 117 -0.76 -5.85 -11.71
CA GLY A 117 0.18 -5.75 -10.59
C GLY A 117 -0.04 -4.48 -9.77
N LEU A 118 -0.20 -3.34 -10.43
CA LEU A 118 -0.47 -2.07 -9.78
C LEU A 118 -1.79 -2.08 -8.99
N THR A 119 -2.85 -2.67 -9.58
CA THR A 119 -4.15 -2.81 -8.90
C THR A 119 -4.02 -3.63 -7.60
N VAL A 120 -3.27 -4.74 -7.64
CA VAL A 120 -3.02 -5.56 -6.45
C VAL A 120 -2.27 -4.78 -5.38
N VAL A 121 -1.24 -4.01 -5.76
CA VAL A 121 -0.48 -3.18 -4.80
C VAL A 121 -1.39 -2.14 -4.16
N ILE A 122 -2.14 -1.38 -4.95
CA ILE A 122 -3.04 -0.34 -4.41
C ILE A 122 -4.06 -0.95 -3.45
N ALA A 123 -4.68 -2.07 -3.81
CA ALA A 123 -5.68 -2.73 -2.98
C ALA A 123 -5.09 -3.18 -1.63
N THR A 124 -3.89 -3.75 -1.64
CA THR A 124 -3.23 -4.24 -0.43
C THR A 124 -2.74 -3.11 0.47
N GLU A 125 -2.16 -2.03 -0.09
CA GLU A 125 -1.72 -0.86 0.67
C GLU A 125 -2.91 -0.10 1.26
N ALA A 126 -4.00 0.06 0.49
CA ALA A 126 -5.23 0.69 0.96
C ALA A 126 -5.83 -0.10 2.13
N PHE A 127 -5.88 -1.43 2.04
CA PHE A 127 -6.38 -2.26 3.12
C PHE A 127 -5.52 -2.17 4.38
N TYR A 128 -4.19 -2.21 4.24
CA TYR A 128 -3.27 -1.99 5.36
C TYR A 128 -3.48 -0.62 6.01
N ALA A 129 -3.57 0.44 5.22
CA ALA A 129 -3.82 1.79 5.73
C ALA A 129 -5.15 1.90 6.48
N ILE A 130 -6.22 1.24 6.00
CA ILE A 130 -7.50 1.17 6.69
C ILE A 130 -7.35 0.47 8.05
N CYS A 131 -6.63 -0.65 8.12
CA CYS A 131 -6.37 -1.36 9.38
C CYS A 131 -5.59 -0.50 10.37
N VAL A 132 -4.54 0.21 9.91
CA VAL A 132 -3.75 1.13 10.74
C VAL A 132 -4.62 2.27 11.28
N GLN A 133 -5.42 2.93 10.42
CA GLN A 133 -6.32 4.01 10.85
C GLN A 133 -7.37 3.50 11.84
N HIS A 134 -7.91 2.31 11.63
CA HIS A 134 -8.84 1.69 12.58
C HIS A 134 -8.18 1.44 13.94
N ALA A 135 -6.95 0.91 13.96
CA ALA A 135 -6.18 0.73 15.20
C ALA A 135 -5.95 2.07 15.93
N CYS A 136 -5.55 3.12 15.20
CA CYS A 136 -5.39 4.45 15.77
C CYS A 136 -6.70 4.98 16.36
N GLY A 137 -7.83 4.77 15.68
CA GLY A 137 -9.16 5.12 16.18
C GLY A 137 -9.52 4.37 17.48
N LEU A 138 -9.22 3.07 17.56
CA LEU A 138 -9.43 2.28 18.78
C LEU A 138 -8.63 2.84 19.96
N PHE A 139 -7.34 3.16 19.77
CA PHE A 139 -6.52 3.74 20.84
C PHE A 139 -6.99 5.14 21.24
N HIS A 140 -7.47 5.95 20.30
CA HIS A 140 -8.05 7.25 20.62
C HIS A 140 -9.32 7.10 21.48
N ILE A 141 -10.21 6.15 21.15
CA ILE A 141 -11.39 5.82 21.97
C ILE A 141 -10.98 5.35 23.36
N VAL A 142 -9.91 4.57 23.48
CA VAL A 142 -9.37 4.17 24.79
C VAL A 142 -8.96 5.40 25.61
N GLY A 143 -8.24 6.35 25.02
CA GLY A 143 -7.84 7.61 25.65
C GLY A 143 -9.07 8.41 26.12
N TYR A 144 -10.07 8.56 25.26
CA TYR A 144 -11.33 9.23 25.57
C TYR A 144 -12.07 8.57 26.76
N ARG A 145 -12.14 7.22 26.80
CA ARG A 145 -12.73 6.48 27.91
C ARG A 145 -12.02 6.70 29.23
N PHE A 146 -10.68 6.74 29.22
CA PHE A 146 -9.91 7.06 30.41
C PHE A 146 -10.16 8.49 30.89
N GLU A 147 -10.22 9.46 29.98
CA GLU A 147 -10.55 10.85 30.31
C GLU A 147 -11.92 10.97 30.96
N GLN A 148 -12.93 10.26 30.46
CA GLN A 148 -14.25 10.21 31.09
C GLN A 148 -14.19 9.68 32.53
N VAL A 149 -13.41 8.61 32.80
CA VAL A 149 -13.23 8.06 34.15
C VAL A 149 -12.68 9.11 35.10
N PHE A 150 -11.68 9.89 34.68
CA PHE A 150 -11.10 10.96 35.51
C PHE A 150 -12.09 12.11 35.74
N ASN A 151 -12.84 12.53 34.74
CA ASN A 151 -13.86 13.55 34.86
C ASN A 151 -14.99 13.14 35.80
N GLU A 152 -15.48 11.89 35.71
CA GLU A 152 -16.48 11.33 36.63
C GLU A 152 -15.95 11.27 38.07
N SER A 153 -14.65 11.03 38.28
CA SER A 153 -14.02 11.01 39.60
C SER A 153 -14.04 12.36 40.31
N THR A 154 -14.11 13.48 39.58
CA THR A 154 -14.11 14.85 40.11
C THR A 154 -15.53 15.37 40.46
N LEU A 155 -16.59 14.72 39.97
CA LEU A 155 -17.99 15.11 40.27
C LEU A 155 -18.42 14.76 41.71
N ASN A 156 -18.69 15.76 42.54
CA ASN A 156 -18.91 15.65 43.98
C ASN A 156 -20.34 15.33 44.42
N SER A 157 -21.26 14.94 43.54
CA SER A 157 -22.71 14.96 43.79
C SER A 157 -23.36 13.61 44.13
N ILE A 158 -22.64 12.52 44.25
CA ILE A 158 -23.18 11.16 44.42
C ILE A 158 -22.62 10.50 45.70
N SER A 159 -23.38 9.60 46.35
CA SER A 159 -22.86 8.82 47.48
C SER A 159 -21.60 8.04 47.14
N LEU A 160 -20.61 8.06 48.01
CA LEU A 160 -19.27 7.55 47.81
C LEU A 160 -19.24 6.09 47.29
N SER A 161 -20.12 5.25 47.80
CA SER A 161 -20.22 3.83 47.42
C SER A 161 -20.68 3.63 45.97
N ARG A 162 -21.69 4.37 45.54
CA ARG A 162 -22.22 4.30 44.15
C ARG A 162 -21.26 4.90 43.15
N LYS A 163 -20.60 5.99 43.53
CA LYS A 163 -19.54 6.62 42.74
C LYS A 163 -18.37 5.65 42.46
N ASN A 164 -17.87 4.98 43.50
CA ASN A 164 -16.79 4.01 43.36
C ASN A 164 -17.16 2.84 42.43
N PHE A 165 -18.43 2.38 42.48
CA PHE A 165 -18.92 1.32 41.60
C PHE A 165 -18.94 1.75 40.12
N GLU A 166 -19.46 2.94 39.79
CA GLU A 166 -19.49 3.45 38.41
C GLU A 166 -18.09 3.72 37.90
N ILE A 167 -17.20 4.33 38.68
CA ILE A 167 -15.80 4.53 38.30
C ILE A 167 -15.10 3.19 38.00
N ASN A 168 -15.26 2.19 38.85
CA ASN A 168 -14.67 0.88 38.58
C ASN A 168 -15.21 0.24 37.30
N LYS A 169 -16.49 0.36 37.02
CA LYS A 169 -17.11 -0.14 35.80
C LYS A 169 -16.56 0.55 34.55
N SER A 170 -16.50 1.89 34.58
CA SER A 170 -15.93 2.68 33.47
C SER A 170 -14.45 2.37 33.26
N PHE A 171 -13.68 2.20 34.35
CA PHE A 171 -12.27 1.83 34.30
C PHE A 171 -12.05 0.44 33.68
N VAL A 172 -12.83 -0.56 34.11
CA VAL A 172 -12.78 -1.91 33.51
C VAL A 172 -13.14 -1.88 32.04
N ARG A 173 -14.15 -1.05 31.64
CA ARG A 173 -14.49 -0.87 30.24
C ARG A 173 -13.34 -0.29 29.41
N ALA A 174 -12.63 0.70 29.95
CA ALA A 174 -11.46 1.30 29.30
C ALA A 174 -10.30 0.29 29.13
N ILE A 175 -10.00 -0.50 30.17
CA ILE A 175 -8.98 -1.57 30.11
C ILE A 175 -9.33 -2.62 29.06
N ASN A 176 -10.58 -3.11 29.06
CA ASN A 176 -11.02 -4.11 28.08
C ASN A 176 -10.92 -3.57 26.64
N SER A 177 -11.18 -2.27 26.45
CA SER A 177 -11.01 -1.63 25.15
C SER A 177 -9.54 -1.53 24.74
N HIS A 178 -8.66 -1.25 25.68
CA HIS A 178 -7.21 -1.22 25.43
C HIS A 178 -6.69 -2.62 25.04
N GLN A 179 -7.12 -3.65 25.75
CA GLN A 179 -6.77 -5.03 25.41
C GLN A 179 -7.29 -5.41 24.01
N ASN A 180 -8.54 -5.06 23.70
CA ASN A 180 -9.08 -5.30 22.35
C ASN A 180 -8.33 -4.57 21.25
N ALA A 181 -7.82 -3.35 21.51
CA ALA A 181 -6.99 -2.60 20.56
C ALA A 181 -5.62 -3.27 20.36
N ILE A 182 -4.98 -3.72 21.43
CA ILE A 182 -3.71 -4.47 21.34
C ILE A 182 -3.90 -5.75 20.54
N GLU A 183 -4.89 -6.58 20.88
CA GLU A 183 -5.16 -7.80 20.13
C GLU A 183 -5.42 -7.56 18.65
N PHE A 184 -6.09 -6.45 18.30
CA PHE A 184 -6.30 -6.09 16.90
C PHE A 184 -4.97 -5.79 16.19
N VAL A 185 -4.06 -5.03 16.84
CA VAL A 185 -2.74 -4.71 16.30
C VAL A 185 -1.86 -5.96 16.18
N ASP A 186 -1.90 -6.86 17.15
CA ASP A 186 -1.15 -8.12 17.10
C ASP A 186 -1.58 -8.99 15.91
N HIS A 187 -2.89 -9.13 15.69
CA HIS A 187 -3.40 -9.82 14.51
C HIS A 187 -3.04 -9.11 13.20
N MET A 188 -3.12 -7.79 13.16
CA MET A 188 -2.69 -7.00 12.01
C MET A 188 -1.19 -7.23 11.71
N ASN A 189 -0.33 -7.16 12.73
CA ASN A 189 1.10 -7.42 12.59
C ASN A 189 1.37 -8.85 12.11
N PHE A 190 0.68 -9.84 12.65
CA PHE A 190 0.79 -11.22 12.19
C PHE A 190 0.42 -11.38 10.71
N CYS A 191 -0.62 -10.69 10.24
CA CYS A 191 -1.04 -10.73 8.83
C CYS A 191 -0.04 -10.08 7.88
N PHE A 192 0.57 -8.96 8.28
CA PHE A 192 1.32 -8.12 7.34
C PHE A 192 2.84 -8.22 7.47
N SER A 193 3.37 -8.50 8.67
CA SER A 193 4.82 -8.43 8.96
C SER A 193 5.65 -9.28 8.01
N ASN A 194 5.31 -10.56 7.83
CA ASN A 194 6.06 -11.46 6.97
C ASN A 194 6.00 -11.03 5.49
N SER A 195 4.84 -10.55 5.05
CA SER A 195 4.66 -10.07 3.68
C SER A 195 5.50 -8.84 3.40
N TYR A 196 5.47 -7.86 4.31
CA TYR A 196 6.28 -6.64 4.17
C TYR A 196 7.78 -6.92 4.28
N PHE A 197 8.20 -7.85 5.14
CA PHE A 197 9.60 -8.25 5.26
C PHE A 197 10.14 -8.81 3.93
N ILE A 198 9.41 -9.75 3.33
CA ILE A 198 9.80 -10.35 2.05
C ILE A 198 9.82 -9.29 0.93
N ILE A 199 8.79 -8.44 0.86
CA ILE A 199 8.69 -7.37 -0.15
C ILE A 199 9.84 -6.37 0.01
N THR A 200 10.22 -6.03 1.25
CA THR A 200 11.35 -5.13 1.53
C THR A 200 12.66 -5.72 1.02
N ILE A 201 12.92 -7.01 1.27
CA ILE A 201 14.13 -7.68 0.75
C ILE A 201 14.16 -7.66 -0.77
N LEU A 202 13.03 -8.02 -1.42
CA LEU A 202 12.92 -8.01 -2.88
C LEU A 202 13.09 -6.60 -3.45
N GLY A 203 12.57 -5.59 -2.76
CA GLY A 203 12.74 -4.17 -3.13
C GLY A 203 14.20 -3.72 -3.05
N ILE A 204 14.92 -4.11 -2.00
CA ILE A 204 16.36 -3.81 -1.85
C ILE A 204 17.16 -4.48 -2.98
N ILE A 205 16.90 -5.74 -3.28
CA ILE A 205 17.56 -6.46 -4.38
C ILE A 205 17.28 -5.74 -5.71
N SER A 206 16.03 -5.39 -5.99
CA SER A 206 15.65 -4.65 -7.19
C SER A 206 16.36 -3.29 -7.27
N LEU A 207 16.43 -2.55 -6.17
CA LEU A 207 17.13 -1.27 -6.11
C LEU A 207 18.64 -1.43 -6.43
N ILE A 208 19.32 -2.44 -5.87
CA ILE A 208 20.71 -2.72 -6.14
C ILE A 208 20.92 -3.02 -7.63
N MET A 209 20.07 -3.86 -8.23
CA MET A 209 20.17 -4.18 -9.67
C MET A 209 19.98 -2.94 -10.54
N ASN A 210 18.98 -2.11 -10.24
CA ASN A 210 18.75 -0.87 -10.97
C ASN A 210 19.92 0.13 -10.84
N CYS A 211 20.51 0.25 -9.64
CA CYS A 211 21.69 1.09 -9.43
C CYS A 211 22.90 0.58 -10.22
N THR A 212 23.13 -0.73 -10.29
CA THR A 212 24.22 -1.31 -11.07
C THR A 212 24.04 -1.08 -12.57
N ASP A 213 22.80 -1.18 -13.08
CA ASP A 213 22.48 -0.89 -14.48
C ASP A 213 22.71 0.57 -14.84
N ILE A 214 22.31 1.51 -13.97
CA ILE A 214 22.58 2.95 -14.15
C ILE A 214 24.10 3.23 -14.17
N LEU A 215 24.86 2.67 -13.22
CA LEU A 215 26.31 2.84 -13.16
C LEU A 215 27.01 2.27 -14.40
N GLN A 216 26.54 1.14 -14.92
CA GLN A 216 27.05 0.57 -16.18
C GLN A 216 26.72 1.45 -17.38
N ALA A 217 25.52 2.05 -17.42
CA ALA A 217 25.10 2.96 -18.47
C ALA A 217 25.92 4.28 -18.48
N MET A 218 26.41 4.71 -17.32
CA MET A 218 27.25 5.90 -17.18
C MET A 218 28.72 5.66 -17.54
N ASN A 219 29.13 4.41 -17.84
CA ASN A 219 30.52 4.08 -18.19
C ASN A 219 30.83 4.55 -19.61
N PRO A 220 31.78 5.51 -19.81
CA PRO A 220 32.03 6.15 -21.11
C PRO A 220 32.62 5.21 -22.17
N ASN A 221 33.06 4.01 -21.80
CA ASN A 221 33.65 3.03 -22.71
C ASN A 221 32.63 2.18 -23.49
N LYS A 222 31.33 2.34 -23.25
CA LYS A 222 30.27 1.69 -24.01
C LYS A 222 29.39 2.75 -24.68
N ASN A 223 29.30 2.71 -26.02
CA ASN A 223 28.35 3.53 -26.79
C ASN A 223 26.92 3.10 -26.48
N TYR A 224 26.34 3.65 -25.41
CA TYR A 224 24.93 3.50 -25.15
C TYR A 224 24.13 4.63 -25.80
N ASN A 225 23.10 4.26 -26.56
CA ASN A 225 22.15 5.24 -27.08
C ASN A 225 21.39 5.90 -25.91
N LEU A 226 21.14 7.19 -26.03
CA LEU A 226 20.42 7.99 -25.02
C LEU A 226 19.05 7.37 -24.66
N VAL A 227 18.42 6.69 -25.62
CA VAL A 227 17.15 5.98 -25.48
C VAL A 227 17.28 4.77 -24.54
N SER A 228 18.31 3.95 -24.67
CA SER A 228 18.51 2.79 -23.79
C SER A 228 18.84 3.20 -22.36
N ALA A 229 19.54 4.30 -22.15
CA ALA A 229 19.80 4.85 -20.83
C ALA A 229 18.50 5.38 -20.19
N SER A 230 17.63 6.06 -20.94
CA SER A 230 16.36 6.59 -20.43
C SER A 230 15.35 5.49 -20.11
N VAL A 231 15.29 4.41 -20.89
CA VAL A 231 14.46 3.22 -20.61
C VAL A 231 14.93 2.52 -19.32
N ARG A 232 16.25 2.42 -19.09
CA ARG A 232 16.78 1.83 -17.84
C ARG A 232 16.50 2.67 -16.62
N ILE A 233 16.60 4.01 -16.72
CA ILE A 233 16.23 4.92 -15.65
C ILE A 233 14.73 4.76 -15.32
N LEU A 234 13.87 4.64 -16.33
CA LEU A 234 12.43 4.43 -16.12
C LEU A 234 12.15 3.09 -15.41
N ASN A 235 12.87 2.03 -15.80
CA ASN A 235 12.77 0.71 -15.14
C ASN A 235 13.25 0.73 -13.68
N ALA A 236 14.11 1.68 -13.30
CA ALA A 236 14.58 1.86 -11.93
C ALA A 236 13.49 2.42 -11.00
N PHE A 237 12.49 3.11 -11.54
CA PHE A 237 11.39 3.72 -10.79
C PHE A 237 10.10 2.88 -10.78
N VAL A 238 10.05 1.76 -11.49
CA VAL A 238 8.92 0.82 -11.56
C VAL A 238 9.25 -0.48 -10.82
#